data_4205c0b4e1035e12c1d2adc49a6f1d79
#
_entry.id   4205c0b4e1035e12c1d2adc49a6f1d79
#
_cell.length_a   1.000
_cell.length_b   1.000
_cell.length_c   1.000
_cell.angle_alpha   90.00
_cell.angle_beta   90.00
_cell.angle_gamma   90.00
#
_symmetry.space_group_name_H-M   'P 1'
#
loop_
_entity.id
_entity.type
_entity.pdbx_description
1 polymer ?
#
loop_
_entity_poly.entity_id
_entity_poly.type
_entity_poly.pdbx_seq_one_letter_code
_entity_poly.pdbx_strand_id
1 'polypeptide(L)'
;MTTPSSPRGALASSGGRPRRRTGRLPRRSLVLGAGLFPLVVAGCGTGGSGPASVTGDQELLKEHGFADADAHEIIDRLEALPVAERPQDLIASVTATSLQLQDNAERKAELPLPEDQFYLSVAPFIETTHECAFHSLTTCRGELRSRELTVSVVDSSSGETFEEGPRTTHDNGFLGLWLPRGITAGLTCTLEDYTGTASISTQAEDDLTCLTSLQLT
;
A
#
# COMPACT_ATOMS: atom_id res chain seq x y z
N MET A 1 -23.09 20.11 55.35
CA MET A 1 -24.31 20.84 54.98
C MET A 1 -24.33 20.86 53.50
N THR A 2 -25.09 20.25 52.77
CA THR A 2 -26.39 19.65 52.56
C THR A 2 -26.36 18.98 51.18
N THR A 3 -26.51 17.67 51.09
CA THR A 3 -27.15 17.00 49.95
C THR A 3 -28.64 17.23 50.01
N PRO A 4 -29.43 17.16 48.98
CA PRO A 4 -30.00 15.91 48.44
C PRO A 4 -30.32 15.97 46.92
N SER A 5 -30.61 14.98 46.16
CA SER A 5 -31.49 13.84 46.11
C SER A 5 -31.69 13.50 44.62
N SER A 6 -31.62 12.24 44.30
CA SER A 6 -32.22 11.63 43.08
C SER A 6 -33.75 11.75 43.03
N PRO A 7 -34.37 11.55 41.83
CA PRO A 7 -35.17 10.34 41.79
C PRO A 7 -35.06 9.49 40.51
N ARG A 8 -35.36 8.22 40.72
CA ARG A 8 -35.60 7.13 39.80
C ARG A 8 -36.83 7.35 38.93
N GLY A 9 -36.80 6.81 37.71
CA GLY A 9 -37.97 6.57 36.89
C GLY A 9 -37.73 5.37 35.99
N ALA A 10 -38.25 4.22 36.42
CA ALA A 10 -38.36 2.99 35.63
C ALA A 10 -39.75 2.93 34.98
N LEU A 11 -39.86 2.29 33.80
CA LEU A 11 -41.00 1.59 33.20
C LEU A 11 -40.53 1.15 31.80
N ALA A 12 -40.26 -0.07 31.47
CA ALA A 12 -41.02 -1.31 31.29
C ALA A 12 -41.82 -1.38 29.99
N SER A 13 -41.55 -2.53 29.27
CA SER A 13 -42.51 -3.26 28.41
C SER A 13 -42.63 -2.79 26.95
N SER A 14 -42.50 -3.59 25.91
CA SER A 14 -43.07 -4.86 25.48
C SER A 14 -42.54 -5.15 24.08
N GLY A 15 -42.04 -6.29 23.67
CA GLY A 15 -42.83 -7.44 23.31
C GLY A 15 -43.25 -7.37 21.83
N GLY A 16 -42.54 -8.03 20.92
CA GLY A 16 -42.97 -8.15 19.54
C GLY A 16 -42.07 -9.08 18.70
N ARG A 17 -42.29 -10.40 18.79
CA ARG A 17 -41.82 -11.36 17.76
C ARG A 17 -42.77 -11.34 16.57
N PRO A 18 -42.33 -11.35 15.32
CA PRO A 18 -43.10 -11.88 14.22
C PRO A 18 -42.53 -13.19 13.66
N ARG A 19 -43.33 -14.17 13.74
CA ARG A 19 -43.75 -15.31 12.91
C ARG A 19 -42.87 -15.68 11.72
N ARG A 20 -42.39 -16.91 11.79
CA ARG A 20 -41.98 -17.77 10.67
C ARG A 20 -43.09 -17.89 9.62
N ARG A 21 -42.83 -17.59 8.37
CA ARG A 21 -43.61 -18.05 7.22
C ARG A 21 -42.85 -19.14 6.50
N THR A 22 -43.38 -20.34 6.62
CA THR A 22 -43.10 -21.50 5.77
C THR A 22 -43.80 -21.30 4.44
N GLY A 23 -43.07 -21.15 3.35
CA GLY A 23 -43.59 -21.14 1.99
C GLY A 23 -43.16 -22.41 1.26
N ARG A 24 -44.20 -23.19 0.86
CA ARG A 24 -44.15 -24.46 0.17
C ARG A 24 -43.52 -24.32 -1.23
N LEU A 25 -42.69 -25.32 -1.61
CA LEU A 25 -42.24 -25.62 -2.97
C LEU A 25 -43.40 -26.19 -3.83
N PRO A 26 -43.51 -25.87 -5.10
CA PRO A 26 -44.19 -26.71 -6.08
C PRO A 26 -43.20 -27.59 -6.86
N ARG A 27 -43.45 -28.89 -6.83
CA ARG A 27 -42.94 -29.89 -7.75
C ARG A 27 -43.69 -29.79 -9.09
N ARG A 28 -42.94 -29.82 -10.19
CA ARG A 28 -43.34 -30.28 -11.56
C ARG A 28 -42.23 -29.83 -12.50
N SER A 29 -41.75 -30.53 -13.51
CA SER A 29 -42.04 -31.83 -14.16
C SER A 29 -40.76 -32.20 -14.92
N LEU A 30 -40.52 -33.51 -15.01
CA LEU A 30 -39.52 -34.12 -15.90
C LEU A 30 -39.90 -33.85 -17.38
N VAL A 31 -38.92 -33.42 -18.18
CA VAL A 31 -38.95 -33.58 -19.62
C VAL A 31 -37.59 -34.22 -19.99
N LEU A 32 -37.69 -35.51 -20.41
CA LEU A 32 -36.59 -36.21 -21.07
C LEU A 32 -36.41 -35.62 -22.47
N GLY A 33 -35.25 -35.01 -22.70
CA GLY A 33 -34.78 -34.67 -24.04
C GLY A 33 -33.41 -35.33 -24.28
N ALA A 34 -33.41 -36.40 -25.06
CA ALA A 34 -32.20 -37.04 -25.53
C ALA A 34 -31.56 -36.14 -26.61
N GLY A 35 -30.46 -35.44 -26.27
CA GLY A 35 -29.63 -34.69 -27.21
C GLY A 35 -28.21 -35.20 -27.16
N LEU A 36 -27.74 -35.80 -28.25
CA LEU A 36 -26.33 -36.13 -28.46
C LEU A 36 -25.51 -34.82 -28.46
N PHE A 37 -24.64 -34.68 -27.49
CA PHE A 37 -23.60 -33.65 -27.52
C PHE A 37 -22.22 -34.26 -27.79
N PRO A 38 -21.40 -33.67 -28.66
CA PRO A 38 -20.04 -34.13 -28.88
C PRO A 38 -19.17 -33.83 -27.66
N LEU A 39 -18.33 -34.80 -27.29
CA LEU A 39 -17.28 -34.64 -26.29
C LEU A 39 -16.32 -33.54 -26.75
N VAL A 40 -16.38 -32.38 -26.13
CA VAL A 40 -15.28 -31.42 -26.12
C VAL A 40 -14.39 -31.80 -24.95
N VAL A 41 -13.20 -32.30 -25.26
CA VAL A 41 -12.13 -32.56 -24.30
C VAL A 41 -11.69 -31.19 -23.76
N ALA A 42 -12.21 -30.82 -22.59
CA ALA A 42 -11.69 -29.70 -21.83
C ALA A 42 -10.33 -30.13 -21.28
N GLY A 43 -9.26 -29.62 -21.87
CA GLY A 43 -7.91 -29.71 -21.33
C GLY A 43 -7.90 -29.05 -19.94
N CYS A 44 -7.57 -29.85 -18.91
CA CYS A 44 -7.18 -29.32 -17.59
C CYS A 44 -5.92 -28.46 -17.76
N GLY A 45 -6.10 -27.18 -17.87
CA GLY A 45 -5.02 -26.22 -17.64
C GLY A 45 -4.66 -26.27 -16.16
N THR A 46 -3.49 -26.78 -15.85
CA THR A 46 -2.83 -26.62 -14.57
C THR A 46 -2.83 -25.12 -14.22
N GLY A 47 -3.48 -24.76 -13.12
CA GLY A 47 -3.43 -23.41 -12.58
C GLY A 47 -2.00 -23.08 -12.15
N GLY A 48 -1.23 -22.53 -13.08
CA GLY A 48 -0.06 -21.74 -12.74
C GLY A 48 -0.56 -20.40 -12.24
N SER A 49 -0.13 -19.99 -11.06
CA SER A 49 -0.21 -18.59 -10.63
C SER A 49 0.55 -17.79 -11.70
N GLY A 50 -0.17 -17.20 -12.63
CA GLY A 50 0.42 -16.32 -13.64
C GLY A 50 0.98 -15.10 -12.93
N PRO A 51 2.03 -14.47 -13.48
CA PRO A 51 2.53 -13.20 -12.95
C PRO A 51 1.37 -12.21 -12.88
N ALA A 52 1.37 -11.42 -11.80
CA ALA A 52 0.40 -10.35 -11.58
C ALA A 52 0.20 -9.55 -12.89
N SER A 53 -1.07 -9.33 -13.26
CA SER A 53 -1.42 -8.74 -14.55
C SER A 53 -0.81 -7.34 -14.67
N VAL A 54 0.23 -7.21 -15.47
CA VAL A 54 0.76 -5.91 -15.88
C VAL A 54 -0.25 -5.26 -16.80
N THR A 55 -0.84 -4.14 -16.35
CA THR A 55 -1.74 -3.33 -17.15
C THR A 55 -0.92 -2.17 -17.70
N GLY A 56 -0.74 -2.09 -19.01
CA GLY A 56 -0.04 -0.96 -19.62
C GLY A 56 0.82 -1.31 -20.82
N ASP A 57 1.70 -0.38 -21.17
CA ASP A 57 2.52 -0.45 -22.37
C ASP A 57 3.79 -1.27 -22.14
N GLN A 58 3.84 -2.48 -22.71
CA GLN A 58 5.01 -3.37 -22.65
C GLN A 58 6.24 -2.74 -23.32
N GLU A 59 6.04 -1.86 -24.29
CA GLU A 59 7.14 -1.17 -24.95
C GLU A 59 7.78 -0.14 -24.02
N LEU A 60 6.99 0.59 -23.22
CA LEU A 60 7.50 1.48 -22.17
C LEU A 60 8.40 0.72 -21.19
N LEU A 61 7.91 -0.40 -20.67
CA LEU A 61 8.68 -1.22 -19.72
C LEU A 61 9.99 -1.71 -20.34
N LYS A 62 9.96 -2.14 -21.61
CA LYS A 62 11.14 -2.62 -22.32
C LYS A 62 12.16 -1.53 -22.58
N GLU A 63 11.73 -0.34 -23.00
CA GLU A 63 12.62 0.79 -23.27
C GLU A 63 13.37 1.26 -22.02
N HIS A 64 12.69 1.23 -20.87
CA HIS A 64 13.30 1.58 -19.59
C HIS A 64 14.01 0.39 -18.88
N GLY A 65 14.11 -0.77 -19.56
CA GLY A 65 14.80 -1.94 -19.02
C GLY A 65 14.05 -2.69 -17.90
N PHE A 66 12.72 -2.61 -17.92
CA PHE A 66 11.81 -3.22 -16.94
C PHE A 66 10.94 -4.35 -17.52
N ALA A 67 11.25 -4.88 -18.70
CA ALA A 67 10.40 -5.83 -19.41
C ALA A 67 10.00 -7.07 -18.59
N ASP A 68 10.91 -7.54 -17.73
CA ASP A 68 10.73 -8.78 -16.93
C ASP A 68 10.71 -8.48 -15.41
N ALA A 69 10.70 -7.19 -15.02
CA ALA A 69 10.73 -6.78 -13.63
C ALA A 69 9.32 -6.59 -13.06
N ASP A 70 9.11 -6.98 -11.81
CA ASP A 70 7.90 -6.65 -11.06
C ASP A 70 7.98 -5.24 -10.42
N ALA A 71 6.88 -4.81 -9.78
CA ALA A 71 6.81 -3.49 -9.15
C ALA A 71 7.86 -3.31 -8.04
N HIS A 72 8.10 -4.36 -7.24
CA HIS A 72 9.08 -4.30 -6.16
C HIS A 72 10.50 -4.06 -6.70
N GLU A 73 10.89 -4.82 -7.70
CA GLU A 73 12.20 -4.71 -8.34
C GLU A 73 12.42 -3.34 -9.01
N ILE A 74 11.38 -2.81 -9.68
CA ILE A 74 11.45 -1.49 -10.32
C ILE A 74 11.58 -0.39 -9.27
N ILE A 75 10.81 -0.46 -8.19
CA ILE A 75 10.85 0.52 -7.09
C ILE A 75 12.24 0.55 -6.48
N ASP A 76 12.79 -0.60 -6.08
CA ASP A 76 14.11 -0.69 -5.46
C ASP A 76 15.22 -0.17 -6.37
N ARG A 77 15.15 -0.50 -7.67
CA ARG A 77 16.15 -0.03 -8.66
C ARG A 77 16.08 1.48 -8.87
N LEU A 78 14.87 2.05 -9.03
CA LEU A 78 14.71 3.50 -9.26
C LEU A 78 15.04 4.32 -8.02
N GLU A 79 14.65 3.85 -6.83
CA GLU A 79 14.94 4.54 -5.57
C GLU A 79 16.44 4.61 -5.29
N ALA A 80 17.17 3.52 -5.59
CA ALA A 80 18.61 3.46 -5.39
C ALA A 80 19.44 4.28 -6.39
N LEU A 81 18.86 4.70 -7.53
CA LEU A 81 19.58 5.48 -8.53
C LEU A 81 20.04 6.83 -7.97
N PRO A 82 21.33 7.20 -8.22
CA PRO A 82 21.77 8.56 -8.00
C PRO A 82 20.87 9.56 -8.76
N VAL A 83 20.65 10.72 -8.18
CA VAL A 83 19.79 11.77 -8.76
C VAL A 83 20.15 12.11 -10.21
N ALA A 84 21.45 12.13 -10.52
CA ALA A 84 21.95 12.44 -11.86
C ALA A 84 21.70 11.33 -12.90
N GLU A 85 21.44 10.09 -12.44
CA GLU A 85 21.22 8.92 -13.29
C GLU A 85 19.74 8.56 -13.46
N ARG A 86 18.85 9.26 -12.76
CA ARG A 86 17.41 9.04 -12.86
C ARG A 86 16.90 9.41 -14.25
N PRO A 87 16.01 8.59 -14.87
CA PRO A 87 15.45 8.90 -16.16
C PRO A 87 14.67 10.22 -16.11
N GLN A 88 14.95 11.11 -17.09
CA GLN A 88 14.30 12.43 -17.20
C GLN A 88 13.02 12.38 -18.03
N ASP A 89 12.78 11.28 -18.71
CA ASP A 89 11.66 11.02 -19.60
C ASP A 89 10.63 10.05 -19.00
N LEU A 90 10.81 9.65 -17.74
CA LEU A 90 9.93 8.74 -17.00
C LEU A 90 9.48 9.35 -15.68
N ILE A 91 8.18 9.37 -15.44
CA ILE A 91 7.58 9.59 -14.12
C ILE A 91 7.19 8.22 -13.55
N ALA A 92 7.70 7.91 -12.37
CA ALA A 92 7.40 6.67 -11.67
C ALA A 92 6.84 7.00 -10.29
N SER A 93 5.53 6.81 -10.12
CA SER A 93 4.81 7.15 -8.88
C SER A 93 4.33 5.90 -8.16
N VAL A 94 4.57 5.81 -6.87
CA VAL A 94 4.10 4.71 -6.03
C VAL A 94 2.83 5.14 -5.31
N THR A 95 1.74 4.43 -5.56
CA THR A 95 0.49 4.53 -4.79
C THR A 95 0.44 3.45 -3.71
N ALA A 96 -0.59 3.45 -2.89
CA ALA A 96 -0.76 2.40 -1.88
C ALA A 96 -0.88 0.99 -2.48
N THR A 97 -1.31 0.85 -3.74
CA THR A 97 -1.62 -0.45 -4.35
C THR A 97 -0.84 -0.76 -5.61
N SER A 98 -0.21 0.25 -6.23
CA SER A 98 0.45 0.07 -7.52
C SER A 98 1.64 1.00 -7.73
N LEU A 99 2.56 0.58 -8.60
CA LEU A 99 3.55 1.42 -9.24
C LEU A 99 2.97 1.92 -10.58
N GLN A 100 2.90 3.22 -10.76
CA GLN A 100 2.42 3.87 -11.98
C GLN A 100 3.60 4.51 -12.72
N LEU A 101 3.77 4.14 -13.97
CA LEU A 101 4.80 4.65 -14.87
C LEU A 101 4.17 5.45 -15.99
N GLN A 102 4.74 6.59 -16.32
CA GLN A 102 4.34 7.40 -17.50
C GLN A 102 5.58 8.04 -18.09
N ASP A 103 5.71 7.92 -19.42
CA ASP A 103 6.80 8.57 -20.17
C ASP A 103 6.36 9.88 -20.86
N ASN A 104 7.33 10.54 -21.52
CA ASN A 104 7.08 11.77 -22.26
C ASN A 104 6.23 11.57 -23.53
N ALA A 105 6.04 10.33 -23.99
CA ALA A 105 5.13 9.98 -25.10
C ALA A 105 3.71 9.68 -24.60
N GLU A 106 3.43 9.94 -23.33
CA GLU A 106 2.15 9.68 -22.65
C GLU A 106 1.79 8.18 -22.56
N ARG A 107 2.74 7.27 -22.83
CA ARG A 107 2.54 5.84 -22.60
C ARG A 107 2.50 5.59 -21.09
N LYS A 108 1.67 4.64 -20.67
CA LYS A 108 1.47 4.34 -19.25
C LYS A 108 1.57 2.85 -19.00
N ALA A 109 2.17 2.50 -17.87
CA ALA A 109 2.13 1.15 -17.32
C ALA A 109 1.75 1.22 -15.84
N GLU A 110 1.01 0.22 -15.39
CA GLU A 110 0.63 0.08 -13.98
C GLU A 110 0.91 -1.35 -13.55
N LEU A 111 1.71 -1.49 -12.50
CA LEU A 111 2.09 -2.77 -11.93
C LEU A 111 1.58 -2.85 -10.48
N PRO A 112 0.84 -3.90 -10.10
CA PRO A 112 0.39 -4.05 -8.73
C PRO A 112 1.58 -4.25 -7.78
N LEU A 113 1.49 -3.67 -6.59
CA LEU A 113 2.40 -4.00 -5.49
C LEU A 113 2.08 -5.39 -4.94
N PRO A 114 3.01 -6.04 -4.23
CA PRO A 114 2.74 -7.28 -3.50
C PRO A 114 1.51 -7.13 -2.57
N GLU A 115 0.65 -8.15 -2.53
CA GLU A 115 -0.62 -8.07 -1.78
C GLU A 115 -0.44 -7.91 -0.27
N ASP A 116 0.68 -8.41 0.27
CA ASP A 116 1.02 -8.41 1.69
C ASP A 116 1.95 -7.26 2.11
N GLN A 117 2.42 -6.44 1.15
CA GLN A 117 3.40 -5.39 1.40
C GLN A 117 2.88 -4.01 0.97
N PHE A 118 3.34 -3.00 1.70
CA PHE A 118 3.15 -1.58 1.42
C PHE A 118 4.50 -0.90 1.33
N TYR A 119 4.71 -0.10 0.31
CA TYR A 119 5.92 0.69 0.16
C TYR A 119 5.73 2.10 0.71
N LEU A 120 6.54 2.47 1.70
CA LEU A 120 6.59 3.83 2.25
C LEU A 120 7.95 4.45 1.99
N SER A 121 7.97 5.58 1.31
CA SER A 121 9.19 6.37 1.13
C SER A 121 9.21 7.54 2.11
N VAL A 122 10.28 7.66 2.88
CA VAL A 122 10.41 8.62 4.00
C VAL A 122 11.54 9.60 3.70
N ALA A 123 11.25 10.90 3.77
CA ALA A 123 12.24 11.97 3.72
C ALA A 123 12.25 12.73 5.05
N PRO A 124 13.06 12.30 6.03
CA PRO A 124 13.25 13.09 7.23
C PRO A 124 13.98 14.39 6.89
N PHE A 125 13.71 15.45 7.67
CA PHE A 125 14.30 16.76 7.44
C PHE A 125 14.57 17.51 8.74
N ILE A 126 15.45 18.51 8.72
CA ILE A 126 15.72 19.41 9.85
C ILE A 126 15.13 20.79 9.56
N GLU A 127 15.42 21.37 8.39
CA GLU A 127 15.07 22.75 8.04
C GLU A 127 14.01 22.83 6.94
N THR A 128 14.16 22.03 5.88
CA THR A 128 13.35 22.17 4.66
C THR A 128 12.69 20.86 4.20
N THR A 129 11.44 20.99 3.81
CA THR A 129 10.67 19.87 3.23
C THR A 129 9.72 20.40 2.14
N HIS A 130 8.95 19.50 1.56
CA HIS A 130 7.88 19.78 0.60
C HIS A 130 6.69 18.88 0.88
N GLU A 131 5.50 19.25 0.41
CA GLU A 131 4.32 18.40 0.49
C GLU A 131 4.38 17.30 -0.58
N CYS A 132 4.13 16.06 -0.18
CA CYS A 132 4.07 14.91 -1.06
C CYS A 132 3.05 13.90 -0.52
N ALA A 133 2.18 13.38 -1.38
CA ALA A 133 1.21 12.34 -1.03
C ALA A 133 1.66 10.96 -1.55
N PHE A 134 1.98 10.88 -2.84
CA PHE A 134 2.45 9.66 -3.49
C PHE A 134 3.89 9.87 -3.99
N HIS A 135 4.77 8.96 -3.56
CA HIS A 135 6.19 9.11 -3.84
C HIS A 135 6.51 8.97 -5.33
N SER A 136 7.25 9.93 -5.87
CA SER A 136 7.83 9.83 -7.22
C SER A 136 9.29 9.44 -7.14
N LEU A 137 9.59 8.21 -7.57
CA LEU A 137 10.93 7.63 -7.59
C LEU A 137 11.91 8.40 -8.49
N THR A 138 11.39 9.17 -9.45
CA THR A 138 12.22 9.90 -10.41
C THR A 138 12.38 11.38 -10.08
N THR A 139 11.43 12.00 -9.37
CA THR A 139 11.42 13.45 -9.20
C THR A 139 11.51 13.95 -7.76
N CYS A 140 11.08 13.18 -6.74
CA CYS A 140 11.12 13.61 -5.36
C CYS A 140 12.54 13.83 -4.84
N ARG A 141 12.71 14.89 -4.03
CA ARG A 141 13.99 15.32 -3.42
C ARG A 141 13.76 15.67 -1.96
N GLY A 142 14.52 15.03 -1.05
CA GLY A 142 14.57 15.34 0.37
C GLY A 142 15.84 16.09 0.73
N GLU A 143 15.87 16.64 1.94
CA GLU A 143 16.99 17.43 2.47
C GLU A 143 18.20 16.57 2.84
N LEU A 144 17.97 15.47 3.59
CA LEU A 144 19.04 14.66 4.19
C LEU A 144 19.54 13.59 3.22
N ARG A 145 20.37 14.00 2.25
CA ARG A 145 20.91 13.14 1.19
C ARG A 145 22.10 12.32 1.68
N SER A 146 22.08 11.01 1.40
CA SER A 146 23.17 10.09 1.73
C SER A 146 23.60 10.18 3.21
N ARG A 147 22.62 10.31 4.12
CA ARG A 147 22.85 10.39 5.57
C ARG A 147 22.48 9.07 6.23
N GLU A 148 23.39 8.56 7.06
CA GLU A 148 23.07 7.43 7.93
C GLU A 148 22.29 7.93 9.14
N LEU A 149 21.17 7.27 9.44
CA LEU A 149 20.30 7.54 10.58
C LEU A 149 19.78 6.22 11.14
N THR A 150 19.36 6.23 12.40
CA THR A 150 18.67 5.08 13.00
C THR A 150 17.18 5.19 12.75
N VAL A 151 16.58 4.11 12.24
CA VAL A 151 15.14 4.00 11.98
C VAL A 151 14.54 2.95 12.89
N SER A 152 13.35 3.22 13.42
CA SER A 152 12.53 2.25 14.15
C SER A 152 11.09 2.36 13.70
N VAL A 153 10.46 1.22 13.37
CA VAL A 153 9.03 1.12 13.05
C VAL A 153 8.40 0.10 13.98
N VAL A 154 7.48 0.56 14.83
CA VAL A 154 6.83 -0.27 15.86
C VAL A 154 5.32 -0.21 15.71
N ASP A 155 4.67 -1.37 15.61
CA ASP A 155 3.20 -1.48 15.57
C ASP A 155 2.56 -0.87 16.81
N SER A 156 1.59 0.01 16.60
CA SER A 156 0.95 0.75 17.70
C SER A 156 0.04 -0.10 18.56
N SER A 157 -0.40 -1.25 18.08
CA SER A 157 -1.35 -2.15 18.76
C SER A 157 -0.67 -3.31 19.47
N SER A 158 0.30 -3.95 18.81
CA SER A 158 0.98 -5.15 19.32
C SER A 158 2.33 -4.85 19.97
N GLY A 159 2.96 -3.72 19.61
CA GLY A 159 4.35 -3.43 19.99
C GLY A 159 5.37 -4.24 19.19
N GLU A 160 4.96 -4.92 18.12
CA GLU A 160 5.86 -5.63 17.22
C GLU A 160 6.76 -4.63 16.47
N THR A 161 8.05 -4.94 16.37
CA THR A 161 9.02 -4.13 15.65
C THR A 161 9.18 -4.68 14.24
N PHE A 162 8.87 -3.86 13.23
CA PHE A 162 9.01 -4.22 11.81
C PHE A 162 10.35 -3.79 11.24
N GLU A 163 10.91 -2.70 11.74
CA GLU A 163 12.20 -2.17 11.33
C GLU A 163 12.94 -1.62 12.54
N GLU A 164 14.24 -1.88 12.67
CA GLU A 164 15.09 -1.29 13.70
C GLU A 164 16.56 -1.35 13.28
N GLY A 165 17.20 -0.20 13.25
CA GLY A 165 18.65 -0.13 13.01
C GLY A 165 19.08 1.01 12.11
N PRO A 166 20.38 1.00 11.72
CA PRO A 166 20.93 2.00 10.85
C PRO A 166 20.43 1.84 9.41
N ARG A 167 20.01 2.96 8.83
CA ARG A 167 19.61 3.07 7.42
C ARG A 167 20.25 4.31 6.82
N THR A 168 20.58 4.25 5.55
CA THR A 168 21.13 5.39 4.83
C THR A 168 20.10 5.90 3.83
N THR A 169 19.78 7.20 3.87
CA THR A 169 18.97 7.81 2.83
C THR A 169 19.71 7.77 1.49
N HIS A 170 18.96 7.57 0.41
CA HIS A 170 19.51 7.60 -0.93
C HIS A 170 19.98 9.01 -1.32
N ASP A 171 20.61 9.14 -2.49
CA ASP A 171 21.09 10.43 -3.02
C ASP A 171 19.97 11.47 -3.20
N ASN A 172 18.72 11.05 -3.29
CA ASN A 172 17.56 11.95 -3.30
C ASN A 172 17.07 12.39 -1.92
N GLY A 173 17.66 11.92 -0.82
CA GLY A 173 17.28 12.25 0.55
C GLY A 173 16.11 11.45 1.10
N PHE A 174 15.70 10.39 0.41
CA PHE A 174 14.66 9.46 0.85
C PHE A 174 15.24 8.13 1.28
N LEU A 175 14.50 7.39 2.07
CA LEU A 175 14.69 5.97 2.35
C LEU A 175 13.38 5.22 2.12
N GLY A 176 13.45 4.06 1.48
CA GLY A 176 12.31 3.20 1.22
C GLY A 176 12.14 2.13 2.30
N LEU A 177 10.91 1.88 2.70
CA LEU A 177 10.53 0.85 3.66
C LEU A 177 9.42 -0.03 3.05
N TRP A 178 9.67 -1.34 3.00
CA TRP A 178 8.63 -2.33 2.72
C TRP A 178 8.04 -2.80 4.04
N LEU A 179 6.78 -2.49 4.29
CA LEU A 179 6.07 -2.74 5.54
C LEU A 179 4.89 -3.70 5.30
N PRO A 180 4.45 -4.45 6.32
CA PRO A 180 3.21 -5.20 6.22
C PRO A 180 2.02 -4.29 5.93
N ARG A 181 1.02 -4.81 5.20
CA ARG A 181 -0.27 -4.13 5.05
C ARG A 181 -1.14 -4.30 6.29
N GLY A 182 -2.05 -3.35 6.48
CA GLY A 182 -3.08 -3.41 7.52
C GLY A 182 -2.61 -2.99 8.91
N ILE A 183 -1.46 -2.30 9.01
CA ILE A 183 -0.90 -1.84 10.30
C ILE A 183 -1.08 -0.33 10.50
N THR A 184 -1.05 0.08 11.76
CA THR A 184 -0.75 1.44 12.19
C THR A 184 0.49 1.38 13.06
N ALA A 185 1.53 2.15 12.74
CA ALA A 185 2.81 2.08 13.43
C ALA A 185 3.36 3.47 13.77
N GLY A 186 4.21 3.51 14.78
CA GLY A 186 5.07 4.64 15.08
C GLY A 186 6.39 4.47 14.32
N LEU A 187 6.72 5.45 13.48
CA LEU A 187 8.04 5.57 12.84
C LEU A 187 8.87 6.58 13.61
N THR A 188 10.08 6.21 13.98
CA THR A 188 11.08 7.10 14.59
C THR A 188 12.34 7.12 13.74
N CYS A 189 12.86 8.32 13.48
CA CYS A 189 14.17 8.53 12.86
C CYS A 189 15.05 9.35 13.78
N THR A 190 16.32 8.92 13.94
CA THR A 190 17.32 9.63 14.75
C THR A 190 18.59 9.85 13.92
N LEU A 191 19.03 11.10 13.85
CA LEU A 191 20.26 11.53 13.22
C LEU A 191 21.08 12.31 14.23
N GLU A 192 22.19 11.74 14.74
CA GLU A 192 22.98 12.37 15.79
C GLU A 192 22.11 12.71 17.03
N ASP A 193 21.97 13.99 17.40
CA ASP A 193 21.16 14.46 18.52
C ASP A 193 19.73 14.83 18.11
N TYR A 194 19.37 14.73 16.83
CA TYR A 194 18.05 15.07 16.30
C TYR A 194 17.17 13.83 16.21
N THR A 195 15.93 13.93 16.68
CA THR A 195 14.97 12.82 16.61
C THR A 195 13.60 13.32 16.18
N GLY A 196 12.94 12.57 15.31
CA GLY A 196 11.57 12.83 14.89
C GLY A 196 10.73 11.56 14.94
N THR A 197 9.43 11.71 15.18
CA THR A 197 8.46 10.62 15.18
C THR A 197 7.24 10.98 14.35
N ALA A 198 6.67 9.98 13.67
CA ALA A 198 5.41 10.10 12.94
C ALA A 198 4.56 8.85 13.13
N SER A 199 3.24 9.03 13.08
CA SER A 199 2.31 7.89 12.94
C SER A 199 2.12 7.59 11.46
N ILE A 200 2.22 6.33 11.07
CA ILE A 200 2.02 5.84 9.70
C ILE A 200 0.90 4.81 9.66
N SER A 201 0.23 4.71 8.52
CA SER A 201 -0.81 3.72 8.22
C SER A 201 -0.51 3.03 6.90
N THR A 202 -0.83 1.74 6.85
CA THR A 202 -0.77 0.92 5.63
C THR A 202 -2.10 0.16 5.41
N GLN A 203 -3.21 0.70 5.95
CA GLN A 203 -4.51 0.03 6.03
C GLN A 203 -5.41 0.31 4.82
N ALA A 204 -5.36 1.53 4.31
CA ALA A 204 -6.27 2.01 3.27
C ALA A 204 -5.59 2.07 1.90
N GLU A 205 -6.40 1.99 0.84
CA GLU A 205 -5.93 2.10 -0.54
C GLU A 205 -5.51 3.53 -0.93
N ASP A 206 -5.83 4.51 -0.10
CA ASP A 206 -5.47 5.91 -0.25
C ASP A 206 -4.43 6.40 0.80
N ASP A 207 -3.84 5.47 1.57
CA ASP A 207 -2.75 5.80 2.48
C ASP A 207 -1.55 6.39 1.73
N LEU A 208 -0.91 7.37 2.36
CA LEU A 208 0.20 8.11 1.77
C LEU A 208 1.45 7.24 1.67
N THR A 209 2.07 7.20 0.50
CA THR A 209 3.33 6.48 0.26
C THR A 209 4.56 7.37 0.35
N CYS A 210 4.36 8.67 0.57
CA CYS A 210 5.41 9.68 0.67
C CYS A 210 5.30 10.42 2.00
N LEU A 211 6.20 10.13 2.93
CA LEU A 211 6.26 10.81 4.22
C LEU A 211 7.35 11.89 4.22
N THR A 212 6.92 13.14 4.07
CA THR A 212 7.79 14.33 4.04
C THR A 212 7.54 15.28 5.21
N SER A 213 6.72 14.87 6.17
CA SER A 213 6.38 15.67 7.36
C SER A 213 7.18 15.29 8.60
N LEU A 214 8.16 14.39 8.50
CA LEU A 214 8.98 13.92 9.62
C LEU A 214 10.13 14.90 9.88
N GLN A 215 9.89 15.89 10.72
CA GLN A 215 10.92 16.82 11.17
C GLN A 215 11.73 16.23 12.32
N LEU A 216 13.04 16.30 12.22
CA LEU A 216 14.00 15.95 13.28
C LEU A 216 14.34 17.22 14.09
N THR A 217 14.12 17.15 15.41
CA THR A 217 14.32 18.30 16.34
C THR A 217 15.12 17.89 17.57
#